data_84ef5c2c6f07784b3f59469df5aef733
#
_entry.id   84ef5c2c6f07784b3f59469df5aef733
#
_cell.length_a   1.000
_cell.length_b   1.000
_cell.length_c   1.000
_cell.angle_alpha   90.00
_cell.angle_beta   90.00
_cell.angle_gamma   90.00
#
_symmetry.space_group_name_H-M   'P 1'
#
loop_
_entity.id
_entity.type
_entity.pdbx_description
1 polymer ?
#
loop_
_entity_poly.entity_id
_entity_poly.type
_entity_poly.pdbx_seq_one_letter_code
_entity_poly.pdbx_strand_id
1 'polypeptide(L)'
;MKADFYKKILSKITLSSIAIFSLFSCGNTTSENSEPSSLPITEVRVSYHNQYSNPTYPLANNEKKETYMADPFVVRDDDGTYYMYCTQTEVYTPNLLFKRGPTFKSTNMIDWTYVSDVFADYVPNWGESGAGVWAPTVIKIGDTWNFYYSLSTASDHNPGIGVATSLTPYGPWTHYGKLFNSNEIGVTNSIDPFVFVDDDNVYMAFGSYGGLISLVELTSDGLELKNGLEYQKENKVALAGFEVFDMTNYEGTFIFKKDGWYYLLLSTGSCCNGINSTYKVVVSRSKNVKGPYLDSQGRDMFKPNRGDPVVVPSLSGAMGTGHCAVINDDNDNLWMLYHGYNTKGKNPSYRVLYLDQLIFDNETNMPCVENKKASNEEIKDGPYIKSLEE
;
A
#
# COMPACT_ATOMS: atom_id res chain seq x y z
N MET A 1 -10.82 -8.50 -49.23
CA MET A 1 -10.86 -7.16 -48.66
C MET A 1 -10.58 -7.20 -47.16
N LYS A 2 -9.42 -7.66 -46.73
CA LYS A 2 -8.94 -7.66 -45.33
C LYS A 2 -7.42 -7.79 -45.23
N ALA A 3 -6.68 -7.21 -46.16
CA ALA A 3 -5.20 -7.29 -46.20
C ALA A 3 -4.48 -5.94 -46.35
N ASP A 4 -5.18 -4.81 -46.38
CA ASP A 4 -4.54 -3.50 -46.68
C ASP A 4 -4.56 -2.50 -45.51
N PHE A 5 -4.96 -2.92 -44.30
CA PHE A 5 -5.03 -1.98 -43.14
C PHE A 5 -3.79 -2.00 -42.23
N TYR A 6 -2.87 -2.96 -42.43
CA TYR A 6 -1.69 -3.12 -41.55
C TYR A 6 -0.38 -2.57 -42.08
N LYS A 7 -0.38 -1.89 -43.25
CA LYS A 7 0.84 -1.34 -43.88
C LYS A 7 1.06 0.16 -43.70
N LYS A 8 0.31 0.86 -42.85
CA LYS A 8 0.40 2.34 -42.75
C LYS A 8 0.84 2.88 -41.37
N ILE A 9 1.32 2.04 -40.43
CA ILE A 9 1.77 2.51 -39.11
C ILE A 9 3.28 2.33 -38.87
N LEU A 10 4.04 1.84 -39.84
CA LEU A 10 5.49 1.64 -39.72
C LEU A 10 6.34 2.60 -40.58
N SER A 11 5.97 3.87 -40.60
CA SER A 11 6.83 4.87 -41.26
C SER A 11 6.70 6.24 -40.63
N LYS A 12 7.27 6.42 -39.44
CA LYS A 12 7.73 7.73 -38.91
C LYS A 12 8.47 7.54 -37.59
N ILE A 13 9.59 6.84 -37.63
CA ILE A 13 10.67 7.06 -36.66
C ILE A 13 11.78 7.73 -37.47
N THR A 14 11.80 9.03 -37.46
CA THR A 14 12.89 9.84 -37.96
C THR A 14 13.98 9.92 -36.91
N LEU A 15 15.05 9.15 -37.08
CA LEU A 15 16.32 9.46 -36.45
C LEU A 15 16.82 10.82 -36.93
N SER A 16 16.82 11.81 -36.04
CA SER A 16 17.54 13.06 -36.28
C SER A 16 19.02 12.84 -35.96
N SER A 17 19.78 12.56 -37.01
CA SER A 17 21.25 12.60 -36.96
C SER A 17 21.69 14.06 -36.85
N ILE A 18 22.33 14.42 -35.75
CA ILE A 18 22.99 15.72 -35.62
C ILE A 18 24.31 15.63 -36.36
N ALA A 19 24.38 16.29 -37.52
CA ALA A 19 25.61 16.48 -38.26
C ALA A 19 26.47 17.55 -37.56
N ILE A 20 27.67 17.18 -37.16
CA ILE A 20 28.70 18.11 -36.69
C ILE A 20 29.34 18.72 -37.91
N PHE A 21 29.11 20.00 -38.18
CA PHE A 21 29.88 20.77 -39.16
C PHE A 21 31.18 21.27 -38.50
N SER A 22 32.30 20.73 -38.93
CA SER A 22 33.63 21.30 -38.68
C SER A 22 33.96 22.32 -39.76
N LEU A 23 33.97 23.58 -39.39
CA LEU A 23 34.54 24.64 -40.23
C LEU A 23 36.04 24.75 -39.89
N PHE A 24 36.86 24.34 -40.85
CA PHE A 24 38.28 24.73 -40.91
C PHE A 24 38.41 26.12 -41.46
N SER A 25 38.94 27.06 -40.68
CA SER A 25 39.49 28.32 -41.17
C SER A 25 40.98 28.33 -40.88
N CYS A 26 41.79 28.38 -41.91
CA CYS A 26 43.23 28.64 -41.82
C CYS A 26 43.50 30.12 -41.53
N GLY A 27 44.26 30.39 -40.50
CA GLY A 27 44.84 31.72 -40.28
C GLY A 27 46.02 31.54 -39.31
N ASN A 28 47.22 31.80 -39.83
CA ASN A 28 48.53 31.76 -39.11
C ASN A 28 48.59 32.80 -37.99
N THR A 29 49.14 32.48 -36.86
CA THR A 29 50.43 32.86 -36.24
C THR A 29 50.36 32.99 -34.74
N THR A 30 51.51 32.58 -34.16
CA THR A 30 52.06 32.85 -32.83
C THR A 30 51.67 31.96 -31.63
N SER A 31 52.71 31.28 -31.20
CA SER A 31 52.84 30.42 -30.04
C SER A 31 52.52 31.12 -28.73
N GLU A 32 51.57 30.59 -27.97
CA GLU A 32 51.56 30.59 -26.51
C GLU A 32 51.03 29.27 -26.01
N ASN A 33 51.83 28.58 -25.18
CA ASN A 33 51.45 27.35 -24.51
C ASN A 33 50.28 27.62 -23.56
N SER A 34 49.07 27.23 -23.91
CA SER A 34 47.97 27.06 -23.00
C SER A 34 47.48 25.62 -23.10
N GLU A 35 47.56 24.89 -21.97
CA GLU A 35 46.98 23.57 -21.83
C GLU A 35 45.49 23.59 -22.29
N PRO A 36 44.99 22.55 -22.96
CA PRO A 36 43.59 22.50 -23.31
C PRO A 36 42.81 22.32 -22.00
N SER A 37 42.01 23.31 -21.63
CA SER A 37 41.00 23.17 -20.60
C SER A 37 40.01 22.07 -21.03
N SER A 38 40.06 20.92 -20.37
CA SER A 38 39.06 19.91 -20.52
C SER A 38 37.74 20.50 -20.05
N LEU A 39 36.84 20.74 -21.03
CA LEU A 39 35.44 21.01 -20.69
C LEU A 39 34.93 19.86 -19.84
N PRO A 40 34.20 20.11 -18.76
CA PRO A 40 33.63 19.04 -17.96
C PRO A 40 32.71 18.24 -18.87
N ILE A 41 32.98 16.94 -19.02
CA ILE A 41 32.05 15.99 -19.61
C ILE A 41 30.86 15.99 -18.67
N THR A 42 29.80 16.68 -19.05
CA THR A 42 28.52 16.54 -18.36
C THR A 42 28.04 15.14 -18.71
N GLU A 43 28.22 14.20 -17.79
CA GLU A 43 27.55 12.91 -17.90
C GLU A 43 26.07 13.19 -18.06
N VAL A 44 25.55 12.93 -19.23
CA VAL A 44 24.10 12.87 -19.44
C VAL A 44 23.66 11.60 -18.75
N ARG A 45 23.30 11.71 -17.49
CA ARG A 45 22.60 10.64 -16.79
C ARG A 45 21.28 10.45 -17.52
N VAL A 46 21.18 9.38 -18.27
CA VAL A 46 19.89 8.88 -18.75
C VAL A 46 19.18 8.37 -17.53
N SER A 47 18.33 9.20 -16.93
CA SER A 47 17.50 8.75 -15.83
C SER A 47 16.52 7.72 -16.36
N TYR A 48 16.60 6.49 -15.88
CA TYR A 48 15.58 5.49 -16.14
C TYR A 48 14.30 5.90 -15.38
N HIS A 49 13.24 6.22 -16.11
CA HIS A 49 11.96 6.57 -15.53
C HIS A 49 11.08 5.33 -15.49
N ASN A 50 10.91 4.77 -14.29
CA ASN A 50 9.88 3.79 -14.00
C ASN A 50 8.52 4.52 -14.09
N GLN A 51 7.78 4.35 -15.18
CA GLN A 51 6.53 5.09 -15.43
C GLN A 51 5.31 4.22 -15.19
N TYR A 52 4.26 4.82 -14.66
CA TYR A 52 2.99 4.13 -14.41
C TYR A 52 1.78 5.00 -14.76
N SER A 53 0.66 4.35 -14.81
CA SER A 53 -0.66 4.98 -14.92
C SER A 53 -1.65 4.22 -14.03
N ASN A 54 -2.38 4.92 -13.20
CA ASN A 54 -3.43 4.35 -12.37
C ASN A 54 -4.74 4.08 -13.15
N PRO A 55 -5.50 3.03 -12.76
CA PRO A 55 -5.15 2.03 -11.77
C PRO A 55 -4.07 1.06 -12.27
N THR A 56 -3.25 0.54 -11.34
CA THR A 56 -2.28 -0.50 -11.64
C THR A 56 -2.95 -1.88 -11.53
N TYR A 57 -2.88 -2.68 -12.59
CA TYR A 57 -3.46 -4.03 -12.60
C TYR A 57 -2.37 -5.09 -12.57
N PRO A 58 -2.55 -6.21 -11.83
CA PRO A 58 -1.64 -7.34 -11.92
C PRO A 58 -1.52 -7.88 -13.34
N LEU A 59 -0.34 -8.43 -13.64
CA LEU A 59 -0.04 -9.08 -14.92
C LEU A 59 -0.55 -10.53 -14.91
N ALA A 60 -1.22 -10.92 -16.00
CA ALA A 60 -1.48 -12.31 -16.31
C ALA A 60 -1.08 -12.58 -17.76
N ASN A 61 -0.18 -13.55 -17.98
CA ASN A 61 0.39 -13.84 -19.31
C ASN A 61 1.01 -12.59 -20.00
N ASN A 62 1.74 -11.77 -19.23
CA ASN A 62 2.34 -10.49 -19.65
C ASN A 62 1.34 -9.41 -20.10
N GLU A 63 0.08 -9.54 -19.76
CA GLU A 63 -0.95 -8.53 -19.98
C GLU A 63 -1.53 -8.06 -18.65
N LYS A 64 -1.77 -6.75 -18.53
CA LYS A 64 -2.50 -6.20 -17.37
C LYS A 64 -3.95 -6.67 -17.39
N LYS A 65 -4.40 -7.27 -16.28
CA LYS A 65 -5.77 -7.77 -16.11
C LYS A 65 -6.44 -7.05 -14.97
N GLU A 66 -7.62 -6.50 -15.25
CA GLU A 66 -8.47 -5.92 -14.21
C GLU A 66 -8.82 -7.01 -13.21
N THR A 67 -8.28 -6.87 -11.99
CA THR A 67 -8.43 -7.80 -10.88
C THR A 67 -8.99 -7.04 -9.69
N TYR A 68 -9.95 -7.62 -9.00
CA TYR A 68 -10.43 -7.10 -7.73
C TYR A 68 -9.29 -7.14 -6.70
N MET A 69 -8.92 -5.98 -6.19
CA MET A 69 -7.83 -5.80 -5.23
C MET A 69 -8.29 -4.92 -4.09
N ALA A 70 -8.72 -5.53 -3.00
CA ALA A 70 -9.13 -4.81 -1.82
C ALA A 70 -8.04 -4.92 -0.74
N ASP A 71 -7.86 -3.85 0.03
CA ASP A 71 -7.05 -3.84 1.23
C ASP A 71 -5.60 -4.28 0.96
N PRO A 72 -4.89 -3.63 0.02
CA PRO A 72 -3.53 -4.02 -0.36
C PRO A 72 -2.55 -3.74 0.78
N PHE A 73 -1.66 -4.68 1.03
CA PHE A 73 -0.52 -4.52 1.93
C PHE A 73 0.78 -4.90 1.22
N VAL A 74 1.84 -4.14 1.41
CA VAL A 74 3.10 -4.31 0.69
C VAL A 74 4.29 -4.38 1.64
N VAL A 75 5.22 -5.28 1.35
CA VAL A 75 6.51 -5.41 2.01
C VAL A 75 7.63 -5.51 0.99
N ARG A 76 8.85 -5.27 1.43
CA ARG A 76 10.06 -5.49 0.62
C ARG A 76 10.92 -6.54 1.30
N ASP A 77 11.40 -7.53 0.54
CA ASP A 77 12.37 -8.51 1.01
C ASP A 77 13.81 -7.96 0.91
N ASP A 78 14.74 -8.63 1.56
CA ASP A 78 16.15 -8.24 1.60
C ASP A 78 16.83 -8.25 0.22
N ASP A 79 16.31 -9.03 -0.74
CA ASP A 79 16.78 -9.05 -2.14
C ASP A 79 16.26 -7.87 -2.99
N GLY A 80 15.44 -6.99 -2.39
CA GLY A 80 14.84 -5.86 -3.06
C GLY A 80 13.50 -6.13 -3.74
N THR A 81 13.03 -7.38 -3.77
CA THR A 81 11.73 -7.75 -4.32
C THR A 81 10.60 -7.27 -3.42
N TYR A 82 9.59 -6.68 -4.02
CA TYR A 82 8.36 -6.27 -3.32
C TYR A 82 7.33 -7.40 -3.38
N TYR A 83 6.63 -7.60 -2.27
CA TYR A 83 5.52 -8.56 -2.15
C TYR A 83 4.28 -7.82 -1.69
N MET A 84 3.17 -8.08 -2.38
CA MET A 84 1.87 -7.50 -2.05
C MET A 84 0.86 -8.60 -1.73
N TYR A 85 0.04 -8.32 -0.72
CA TYR A 85 -1.05 -9.17 -0.27
C TYR A 85 -2.34 -8.37 -0.28
N CYS A 86 -3.48 -9.03 -0.35
CA CYS A 86 -4.77 -8.36 -0.29
C CYS A 86 -5.85 -9.27 0.29
N THR A 87 -7.02 -8.72 0.55
CA THR A 87 -8.23 -9.48 0.87
C THR A 87 -8.46 -10.57 -0.18
N GLN A 88 -8.99 -11.72 0.25
CA GLN A 88 -9.30 -12.83 -0.64
C GLN A 88 -10.03 -12.38 -1.91
N THR A 89 -9.64 -12.89 -3.05
CA THR A 89 -10.16 -12.47 -4.34
C THR A 89 -9.97 -13.52 -5.44
N GLU A 90 -10.55 -13.26 -6.60
CA GLU A 90 -10.25 -14.01 -7.82
C GLU A 90 -9.00 -13.45 -8.50
N VAL A 91 -8.08 -14.34 -8.85
CA VAL A 91 -6.79 -14.03 -9.50
C VAL A 91 -6.62 -14.83 -10.78
N TYR A 92 -6.05 -14.21 -11.81
CA TYR A 92 -5.69 -14.88 -13.07
C TYR A 92 -4.39 -15.72 -12.91
N THR A 93 -4.50 -17.10 -13.02
CA THR A 93 -3.41 -18.06 -12.77
C THR A 93 -3.40 -19.33 -13.63
N PRO A 94 -3.35 -19.42 -14.89
CA PRO A 94 -3.73 -18.57 -16.02
C PRO A 94 -5.24 -18.36 -16.18
N ASN A 95 -6.07 -19.12 -15.45
CA ASN A 95 -7.52 -18.93 -15.37
C ASN A 95 -7.85 -18.05 -14.17
N LEU A 96 -9.08 -17.51 -14.16
CA LEU A 96 -9.57 -16.77 -13.01
C LEU A 96 -9.94 -17.76 -11.89
N LEU A 97 -9.19 -17.73 -10.77
CA LEU A 97 -9.36 -18.63 -9.64
C LEU A 97 -9.47 -17.85 -8.34
N PHE A 98 -10.37 -18.26 -7.47
CA PHE A 98 -10.51 -17.70 -6.14
C PHE A 98 -9.33 -18.08 -5.24
N LYS A 99 -8.74 -17.07 -4.56
CA LYS A 99 -7.57 -17.19 -3.69
C LYS A 99 -7.83 -16.58 -2.31
N ARG A 100 -7.32 -17.22 -1.26
CA ARG A 100 -7.37 -16.74 0.13
C ARG A 100 -5.98 -16.32 0.56
N GLY A 101 -5.77 -15.00 0.68
CA GLY A 101 -4.44 -14.44 0.93
C GLY A 101 -3.51 -14.54 -0.28
N PRO A 102 -3.96 -14.05 -1.48
CA PRO A 102 -3.12 -14.07 -2.67
C PRO A 102 -1.89 -13.20 -2.45
N THR A 103 -0.74 -13.71 -2.91
CA THR A 103 0.56 -13.06 -2.85
C THR A 103 1.01 -12.71 -4.25
N PHE A 104 1.38 -11.46 -4.45
CA PHE A 104 1.95 -10.95 -5.70
C PHE A 104 3.37 -10.47 -5.46
N LYS A 105 4.24 -10.51 -6.49
CA LYS A 105 5.57 -9.92 -6.44
C LYS A 105 5.78 -8.90 -7.53
N SER A 106 6.70 -7.96 -7.27
CA SER A 106 7.13 -6.93 -8.21
C SER A 106 8.58 -6.54 -7.93
N THR A 107 9.31 -6.14 -8.98
CA THR A 107 10.63 -5.51 -8.84
C THR A 107 10.57 -3.99 -8.98
N ASN A 108 9.38 -3.41 -9.26
CA ASN A 108 9.23 -1.99 -9.55
C ASN A 108 8.00 -1.33 -8.89
N MET A 109 7.26 -2.05 -8.04
CA MET A 109 6.00 -1.63 -7.40
C MET A 109 4.83 -1.33 -8.36
N ILE A 110 4.99 -1.56 -9.65
CA ILE A 110 4.00 -1.23 -10.71
C ILE A 110 3.45 -2.49 -11.35
N ASP A 111 4.34 -3.39 -11.75
CA ASP A 111 4.00 -4.62 -12.45
C ASP A 111 4.00 -5.78 -11.47
N TRP A 112 2.81 -6.21 -11.08
CA TRP A 112 2.59 -7.24 -10.09
C TRP A 112 2.25 -8.58 -10.73
N THR A 113 2.95 -9.65 -10.35
CA THR A 113 2.71 -11.01 -10.82
C THR A 113 2.30 -11.89 -9.65
N TYR A 114 1.23 -12.67 -9.79
CA TYR A 114 0.80 -13.64 -8.78
C TYR A 114 1.88 -14.72 -8.55
N VAL A 115 2.11 -15.05 -7.28
CA VAL A 115 3.14 -16.04 -6.86
C VAL A 115 2.53 -17.23 -6.18
N SER A 116 1.71 -16.99 -5.15
CA SER A 116 1.21 -18.03 -4.24
C SER A 116 -0.07 -17.59 -3.54
N ASP A 117 -0.58 -18.48 -2.73
CA ASP A 117 -1.76 -18.26 -1.88
C ASP A 117 -1.39 -18.71 -0.46
N VAL A 118 -1.54 -17.82 0.51
CA VAL A 118 -1.23 -18.11 1.93
C VAL A 118 -2.05 -19.31 2.42
N PHE A 119 -3.29 -19.43 1.95
CA PHE A 119 -4.23 -20.48 2.34
C PHE A 119 -4.52 -21.46 1.21
N ALA A 120 -3.47 -21.85 0.44
CA ALA A 120 -3.62 -22.80 -0.68
C ALA A 120 -4.19 -24.15 -0.22
N ASP A 121 -3.64 -24.67 0.89
CA ASP A 121 -3.93 -26.02 1.40
C ASP A 121 -4.68 -25.99 2.74
N TYR A 122 -5.08 -24.83 3.22
CA TYR A 122 -5.75 -24.67 4.51
C TYR A 122 -6.87 -23.62 4.44
N VAL A 123 -7.99 -23.94 5.05
CA VAL A 123 -9.09 -22.99 5.21
C VAL A 123 -9.28 -22.69 6.70
N PRO A 124 -9.08 -21.46 7.15
CA PRO A 124 -9.32 -21.10 8.54
C PRO A 124 -10.78 -21.44 8.93
N ASN A 125 -10.96 -22.10 10.08
CA ASN A 125 -12.26 -22.60 10.52
C ASN A 125 -12.63 -22.20 11.97
N TRP A 126 -11.87 -21.25 12.55
CA TRP A 126 -12.10 -20.78 13.90
C TRP A 126 -13.08 -19.58 14.00
N GLY A 127 -13.45 -18.97 12.86
CA GLY A 127 -14.49 -17.94 12.74
C GLY A 127 -15.88 -18.52 12.47
N GLU A 128 -16.83 -17.65 12.16
CA GLU A 128 -18.16 -18.11 11.77
C GLU A 128 -18.15 -18.79 10.40
N SER A 129 -19.21 -19.56 10.12
CA SER A 129 -19.32 -20.29 8.86
C SER A 129 -19.35 -19.32 7.66
N GLY A 130 -18.50 -19.56 6.69
CA GLY A 130 -18.38 -18.71 5.50
C GLY A 130 -17.45 -17.51 5.67
N ALA A 131 -16.77 -17.37 6.84
CA ALA A 131 -15.82 -16.30 7.05
C ALA A 131 -14.70 -16.28 6.00
N GLY A 132 -14.37 -15.08 5.54
CA GLY A 132 -13.31 -14.80 4.58
C GLY A 132 -12.05 -14.26 5.23
N VAL A 133 -10.93 -14.40 4.52
CA VAL A 133 -9.63 -13.83 4.89
C VAL A 133 -9.54 -12.42 4.34
N TRP A 134 -9.52 -11.42 5.23
CA TRP A 134 -9.59 -10.01 4.87
C TRP A 134 -8.40 -9.23 5.43
N ALA A 135 -8.10 -8.11 4.77
CA ALA A 135 -7.21 -7.04 5.21
C ALA A 135 -5.91 -7.55 5.88
N PRO A 136 -5.03 -8.23 5.15
CA PRO A 136 -3.81 -8.78 5.73
C PRO A 136 -2.77 -7.70 6.03
N THR A 137 -1.97 -7.95 7.06
CA THR A 137 -0.68 -7.30 7.30
C THR A 137 0.42 -8.35 7.32
N VAL A 138 1.56 -8.04 6.72
CA VAL A 138 2.72 -8.93 6.71
C VAL A 138 3.95 -8.17 7.18
N ILE A 139 4.73 -8.78 8.06
CA ILE A 139 5.96 -8.19 8.57
C ILE A 139 7.01 -9.27 8.81
N LYS A 140 8.28 -8.93 8.58
CA LYS A 140 9.40 -9.78 8.96
C LYS A 140 9.83 -9.46 10.39
N ILE A 141 9.80 -10.46 11.27
CA ILE A 141 10.27 -10.37 12.66
C ILE A 141 11.38 -11.39 12.84
N GLY A 142 12.61 -10.92 13.06
CA GLY A 142 13.78 -11.79 12.96
C GLY A 142 13.92 -12.40 11.56
N ASP A 143 13.99 -13.72 11.49
CA ASP A 143 14.09 -14.46 10.22
C ASP A 143 12.73 -14.95 9.71
N THR A 144 11.64 -14.59 10.36
CA THR A 144 10.30 -15.12 10.10
C THR A 144 9.38 -14.04 9.56
N TRP A 145 8.66 -14.35 8.49
CA TRP A 145 7.56 -13.56 7.99
C TRP A 145 6.27 -13.94 8.70
N ASN A 146 5.60 -12.98 9.30
CA ASN A 146 4.32 -13.14 9.99
C ASN A 146 3.21 -12.52 9.16
N PHE A 147 2.20 -13.30 8.82
CA PHE A 147 1.01 -12.90 8.07
C PHE A 147 -0.18 -12.85 9.05
N TYR A 148 -0.67 -11.66 9.36
CA TYR A 148 -1.86 -11.45 10.17
C TYR A 148 -3.05 -11.19 9.27
N TYR A 149 -4.22 -11.69 9.67
CA TYR A 149 -5.42 -11.58 8.86
C TYR A 149 -6.67 -11.47 9.71
N SER A 150 -7.69 -10.79 9.19
CA SER A 150 -9.03 -10.84 9.75
C SER A 150 -9.75 -12.07 9.24
N LEU A 151 -10.51 -12.75 10.10
CA LEU A 151 -11.44 -13.80 9.71
C LEU A 151 -12.85 -13.35 10.07
N SER A 152 -13.69 -13.05 9.06
CA SER A 152 -14.97 -12.39 9.25
C SER A 152 -15.94 -12.66 8.09
N THR A 153 -17.22 -12.41 8.34
CA THR A 153 -18.24 -12.17 7.32
C THR A 153 -18.79 -10.75 7.44
N ALA A 154 -19.56 -10.29 6.46
CA ALA A 154 -20.16 -8.95 6.51
C ALA A 154 -21.17 -8.76 7.66
N SER A 155 -21.64 -9.83 8.27
CA SER A 155 -22.61 -9.82 9.38
C SER A 155 -22.03 -10.41 10.67
N ASP A 156 -20.75 -10.69 10.72
CA ASP A 156 -20.11 -11.29 11.88
C ASP A 156 -20.10 -10.31 13.07
N HIS A 157 -20.65 -10.76 14.19
CA HIS A 157 -20.67 -9.98 15.42
C HIS A 157 -19.48 -10.28 16.34
N ASN A 158 -18.65 -11.26 15.98
CA ASN A 158 -17.48 -11.67 16.76
C ASN A 158 -16.29 -12.05 15.87
N PRO A 159 -15.95 -11.20 14.89
CA PRO A 159 -14.78 -11.43 14.04
C PRO A 159 -13.50 -11.42 14.87
N GLY A 160 -12.42 -11.86 14.27
CA GLY A 160 -11.14 -11.89 14.96
C GLY A 160 -9.95 -11.87 14.03
N ILE A 161 -8.79 -11.92 14.65
CA ILE A 161 -7.48 -11.85 13.99
C ILE A 161 -6.75 -13.16 14.21
N GLY A 162 -6.14 -13.68 13.14
CA GLY A 162 -5.28 -14.85 13.18
C GLY A 162 -3.90 -14.56 12.62
N VAL A 163 -2.97 -15.53 12.79
CA VAL A 163 -1.59 -15.42 12.31
C VAL A 163 -1.11 -16.71 11.66
N ALA A 164 -0.29 -16.55 10.63
CA ALA A 164 0.50 -17.60 9.98
C ALA A 164 1.93 -17.11 9.79
N THR A 165 2.89 -18.04 9.71
CA THR A 165 4.31 -17.69 9.55
C THR A 165 4.96 -18.43 8.39
N SER A 166 6.05 -17.85 7.86
CA SER A 166 6.88 -18.48 6.84
C SER A 166 8.33 -17.98 6.92
N LEU A 167 9.26 -18.73 6.38
CA LEU A 167 10.65 -18.31 6.20
C LEU A 167 10.84 -17.46 4.93
N THR A 168 9.84 -17.40 4.05
CA THR A 168 9.84 -16.58 2.84
C THR A 168 8.55 -15.78 2.74
N PRO A 169 8.53 -14.63 2.07
CA PRO A 169 7.32 -13.82 1.95
C PRO A 169 6.22 -14.45 1.09
N TYR A 170 6.49 -15.54 0.44
CA TYR A 170 5.54 -16.26 -0.43
C TYR A 170 5.20 -17.67 0.04
N GLY A 171 5.64 -18.07 1.23
CA GLY A 171 5.36 -19.39 1.81
C GLY A 171 6.46 -20.42 1.54
N PRO A 172 6.28 -21.70 1.90
CA PRO A 172 5.03 -22.23 2.51
C PRO A 172 4.75 -21.66 3.90
N TRP A 173 3.45 -21.56 4.25
CA TRP A 173 3.01 -20.96 5.49
C TRP A 173 2.62 -21.99 6.55
N THR A 174 3.03 -21.73 7.79
CA THR A 174 2.59 -22.47 8.99
C THR A 174 1.47 -21.67 9.66
N HIS A 175 0.29 -22.29 9.84
CA HIS A 175 -0.88 -21.61 10.38
C HIS A 175 -0.97 -21.84 11.88
N TYR A 176 -0.90 -20.74 12.67
CA TYR A 176 -1.05 -20.77 14.14
C TYR A 176 -2.52 -20.63 14.54
N GLY A 177 -3.38 -20.10 13.68
CA GLY A 177 -4.80 -19.91 13.95
C GLY A 177 -5.12 -18.55 14.56
N LYS A 178 -6.11 -18.55 15.46
CA LYS A 178 -6.66 -17.34 16.08
C LYS A 178 -5.71 -16.78 17.15
N LEU A 179 -5.45 -15.47 17.11
CA LEU A 179 -4.88 -14.71 18.23
C LEU A 179 -5.96 -14.30 19.24
N PHE A 180 -7.02 -13.69 18.77
CA PHE A 180 -8.20 -13.32 19.55
C PHE A 180 -9.38 -13.00 18.62
N ASN A 181 -10.57 -12.92 19.22
CA ASN A 181 -11.77 -12.36 18.58
C ASN A 181 -12.31 -11.15 19.37
N SER A 182 -13.33 -10.51 18.83
CA SER A 182 -13.91 -9.28 19.38
C SER A 182 -14.37 -9.43 20.82
N ASN A 183 -15.06 -10.52 21.17
CA ASN A 183 -15.55 -10.76 22.53
C ASN A 183 -14.40 -11.00 23.51
N GLU A 184 -13.36 -11.70 23.09
CA GLU A 184 -12.21 -12.02 23.93
C GLU A 184 -11.43 -10.76 24.31
N ILE A 185 -11.05 -9.94 23.33
CA ILE A 185 -10.25 -8.72 23.53
C ILE A 185 -11.10 -7.53 24.02
N GLY A 186 -12.43 -7.61 23.88
CA GLY A 186 -13.35 -6.54 24.28
C GLY A 186 -13.28 -5.31 23.38
N VAL A 187 -13.14 -5.50 22.07
CA VAL A 187 -13.22 -4.48 21.03
C VAL A 187 -14.19 -4.97 19.97
N THR A 188 -15.26 -4.24 19.75
CA THR A 188 -16.23 -4.56 18.69
C THR A 188 -15.57 -4.48 17.32
N ASN A 189 -15.88 -5.45 16.47
CA ASN A 189 -15.36 -5.52 15.10
C ASN A 189 -13.81 -5.50 15.04
N SER A 190 -13.19 -6.46 15.76
CA SER A 190 -11.73 -6.64 15.81
C SER A 190 -11.20 -7.26 14.52
N ILE A 191 -11.04 -6.43 13.51
CA ILE A 191 -10.49 -6.73 12.18
C ILE A 191 -9.42 -5.70 11.81
N ASP A 192 -8.88 -5.80 10.61
CA ASP A 192 -7.90 -4.88 10.02
C ASP A 192 -6.63 -4.74 10.87
N PRO A 193 -5.92 -5.86 11.13
CA PRO A 193 -4.68 -5.80 11.89
C PRO A 193 -3.62 -5.01 11.13
N PHE A 194 -2.90 -4.15 11.83
CA PHE A 194 -1.66 -3.55 11.38
C PHE A 194 -0.57 -3.79 12.41
N VAL A 195 0.47 -4.54 12.03
CA VAL A 195 1.56 -4.92 12.94
C VAL A 195 2.85 -4.21 12.52
N PHE A 196 3.55 -3.67 13.49
CA PHE A 196 4.82 -2.99 13.29
C PHE A 196 5.74 -3.15 14.50
N VAL A 197 7.03 -2.97 14.27
CA VAL A 197 8.06 -2.96 15.31
C VAL A 197 8.47 -1.51 15.55
N ASP A 198 8.52 -1.11 16.83
CA ASP A 198 9.06 0.19 17.25
C ASP A 198 9.99 -0.04 18.44
N ASP A 199 11.27 0.28 18.25
CA ASP A 199 12.35 -0.15 19.11
C ASP A 199 12.31 -1.68 19.32
N ASP A 200 12.24 -2.16 20.56
CA ASP A 200 12.21 -3.59 20.91
C ASP A 200 10.78 -4.16 21.08
N ASN A 201 9.75 -3.39 20.76
CA ASN A 201 8.37 -3.80 20.97
C ASN A 201 7.66 -4.07 19.65
N VAL A 202 6.88 -5.13 19.65
CA VAL A 202 5.96 -5.48 18.55
C VAL A 202 4.57 -5.02 18.93
N TYR A 203 3.98 -4.15 18.12
CA TYR A 203 2.64 -3.60 18.32
C TYR A 203 1.69 -4.07 17.24
N MET A 204 0.43 -4.27 17.63
CA MET A 204 -0.68 -4.47 16.70
C MET A 204 -1.73 -3.39 16.94
N ALA A 205 -1.98 -2.55 15.94
CA ALA A 205 -3.17 -1.71 15.87
C ALA A 205 -4.25 -2.45 15.09
N PHE A 206 -5.51 -2.36 15.52
CA PHE A 206 -6.64 -3.04 14.88
C PHE A 206 -7.96 -2.37 15.25
N GLY A 207 -9.00 -2.71 14.53
CA GLY A 207 -10.35 -2.22 14.77
C GLY A 207 -10.98 -1.61 13.53
N SER A 208 -12.30 -1.58 13.49
CA SER A 208 -13.10 -1.10 12.38
C SER A 208 -14.41 -0.50 12.90
N TYR A 209 -15.34 -0.21 11.98
CA TYR A 209 -16.64 0.40 12.27
C TYR A 209 -17.36 -0.24 13.46
N GLY A 210 -17.89 0.59 14.34
CA GLY A 210 -18.56 0.15 15.56
C GLY A 210 -17.64 -0.20 16.73
N GLY A 211 -16.32 -0.11 16.56
CA GLY A 211 -15.31 -0.30 17.59
C GLY A 211 -14.29 0.84 17.65
N LEU A 212 -13.40 0.83 18.62
CA LEU A 212 -12.26 1.74 18.70
C LEU A 212 -11.10 1.19 17.87
N ILE A 213 -10.30 2.05 17.28
CA ILE A 213 -8.98 1.67 16.80
C ILE A 213 -8.10 1.49 18.04
N SER A 214 -7.69 0.27 18.27
CA SER A 214 -7.00 -0.15 19.50
C SER A 214 -5.58 -0.62 19.19
N LEU A 215 -4.66 -0.40 20.13
CA LEU A 215 -3.28 -0.84 20.09
C LEU A 215 -3.04 -1.83 21.22
N VAL A 216 -2.45 -2.98 20.91
CA VAL A 216 -1.96 -3.98 21.86
C VAL A 216 -0.49 -4.28 21.61
N GLU A 217 0.18 -4.89 22.58
CA GLU A 217 1.55 -5.38 22.43
C GLU A 217 1.54 -6.89 22.20
N LEU A 218 2.37 -7.33 21.26
CA LEU A 218 2.64 -8.74 20.98
C LEU A 218 3.94 -9.19 21.66
N THR A 219 4.15 -10.50 21.73
CA THR A 219 5.45 -11.10 22.06
C THR A 219 6.50 -10.70 21.04
N SER A 220 7.77 -10.83 21.37
CA SER A 220 8.88 -10.43 20.50
C SER A 220 8.94 -11.16 19.15
N ASP A 221 8.32 -12.33 19.04
CA ASP A 221 8.13 -13.09 17.82
C ASP A 221 6.81 -12.75 17.07
N GLY A 222 5.93 -11.96 17.72
CA GLY A 222 4.65 -11.54 17.16
C GLY A 222 3.54 -12.59 17.19
N LEU A 223 3.74 -13.74 17.83
CA LEU A 223 2.81 -14.87 17.72
C LEU A 223 1.73 -14.90 18.80
N GLU A 224 1.91 -14.16 19.89
CA GLU A 224 0.98 -14.10 21.00
C GLU A 224 0.81 -12.67 21.53
N LEU A 225 -0.25 -12.44 22.28
CA LEU A 225 -0.42 -11.21 23.05
C LEU A 225 0.56 -11.17 24.20
N LYS A 226 1.36 -10.11 24.32
CA LYS A 226 2.34 -9.92 25.39
C LYS A 226 1.65 -9.89 26.75
N ASN A 227 2.12 -10.69 27.68
CA ASN A 227 1.52 -10.92 29.01
C ASN A 227 0.12 -11.55 28.97
N GLY A 228 -0.34 -12.06 27.83
CA GLY A 228 -1.60 -12.77 27.68
C GLY A 228 -2.82 -11.88 27.41
N LEU A 229 -3.92 -12.56 27.07
CA LEU A 229 -5.15 -11.92 26.60
C LEU A 229 -5.78 -10.96 27.63
N GLU A 230 -5.95 -11.40 28.87
CA GLU A 230 -6.59 -10.57 29.91
C GLU A 230 -5.79 -9.31 30.20
N TYR A 231 -4.45 -9.42 30.23
CA TYR A 231 -3.59 -8.24 30.38
C TYR A 231 -3.78 -7.24 29.25
N GLN A 232 -3.75 -7.70 27.98
CA GLN A 232 -3.93 -6.80 26.83
C GLN A 232 -5.36 -6.25 26.76
N LYS A 233 -6.36 -7.02 27.13
CA LYS A 233 -7.75 -6.56 27.23
C LYS A 233 -7.91 -5.38 28.20
N GLU A 234 -7.22 -5.39 29.32
CA GLU A 234 -7.25 -4.32 30.33
C GLU A 234 -6.34 -3.14 29.97
N ASN A 235 -5.21 -3.39 29.30
CA ASN A 235 -4.16 -2.40 29.05
C ASN A 235 -4.05 -1.93 27.60
N LYS A 236 -4.94 -2.37 26.70
CA LYS A 236 -4.98 -1.85 25.33
C LYS A 236 -5.17 -0.34 25.30
N VAL A 237 -4.57 0.31 24.33
CA VAL A 237 -4.64 1.76 24.16
C VAL A 237 -5.57 2.08 23.00
N ALA A 238 -6.57 2.92 23.21
CA ALA A 238 -7.36 3.45 22.12
C ALA A 238 -6.57 4.56 21.38
N LEU A 239 -6.47 4.45 20.06
CA LEU A 239 -5.78 5.41 19.20
C LEU A 239 -6.77 6.38 18.53
N ALA A 240 -7.96 5.91 18.18
CA ALA A 240 -9.00 6.70 17.52
C ALA A 240 -10.38 6.11 17.77
N GLY A 241 -11.43 6.94 17.62
CA GLY A 241 -12.82 6.52 17.70
C GLY A 241 -13.67 7.41 18.62
N PHE A 242 -14.85 6.92 19.03
CA PHE A 242 -15.76 7.65 19.91
C PHE A 242 -15.87 6.98 21.24
N GLU A 243 -15.54 7.65 22.32
CA GLU A 243 -15.73 7.14 23.67
C GLU A 243 -17.22 7.01 24.07
N VAL A 244 -18.14 7.75 23.44
CA VAL A 244 -19.51 7.93 23.94
C VAL A 244 -20.57 7.13 23.19
N PHE A 245 -20.31 6.64 21.99
CA PHE A 245 -21.34 6.01 21.15
C PHE A 245 -20.85 4.81 20.33
N ASP A 246 -19.82 4.08 20.68
CA ASP A 246 -19.34 2.87 19.99
C ASP A 246 -19.41 2.87 18.45
N MET A 247 -19.44 4.05 17.85
CA MET A 247 -19.62 4.25 16.42
C MET A 247 -18.44 5.00 15.83
N THR A 248 -17.29 4.33 15.83
CA THR A 248 -16.24 4.82 14.96
C THR A 248 -16.59 4.53 13.51
N ASN A 249 -16.22 5.42 12.66
CA ASN A 249 -16.22 5.23 11.23
C ASN A 249 -14.79 5.22 10.68
N TYR A 250 -13.84 4.72 11.49
CA TYR A 250 -12.45 4.53 11.11
C TYR A 250 -12.13 3.04 11.02
N GLU A 251 -11.29 2.69 10.05
CA GLU A 251 -10.72 1.35 9.86
C GLU A 251 -9.44 1.41 9.02
N GLY A 252 -8.86 0.27 8.63
CA GLY A 252 -7.73 0.20 7.71
C GLY A 252 -6.53 0.97 8.21
N THR A 253 -6.10 0.67 9.44
CA THR A 253 -5.00 1.36 10.12
C THR A 253 -3.67 1.12 9.44
N PHE A 254 -2.89 2.20 9.24
CA PHE A 254 -1.47 2.12 8.92
C PHE A 254 -0.70 3.18 9.72
N ILE A 255 0.45 2.81 10.30
CA ILE A 255 1.32 3.73 11.05
C ILE A 255 2.71 3.69 10.44
N PHE A 256 3.29 4.85 10.15
CA PHE A 256 4.70 4.97 9.81
C PHE A 256 5.39 6.06 10.63
N LYS A 257 6.70 5.95 10.79
CA LYS A 257 7.53 6.92 11.52
C LYS A 257 8.40 7.70 10.55
N LYS A 258 8.35 9.03 10.62
CA LYS A 258 9.23 9.93 9.87
C LYS A 258 9.54 11.18 10.67
N ASP A 259 10.81 11.59 10.69
CA ASP A 259 11.30 12.82 11.36
C ASP A 259 10.87 12.90 12.85
N GLY A 260 10.84 11.74 13.51
CA GLY A 260 10.46 11.60 14.92
C GLY A 260 8.97 11.83 15.20
N TRP A 261 8.11 11.70 14.18
CA TRP A 261 6.66 11.64 14.32
C TRP A 261 6.14 10.27 13.86
N TYR A 262 5.14 9.77 14.57
CA TYR A 262 4.28 8.68 14.12
C TYR A 262 3.09 9.27 13.38
N TYR A 263 2.85 8.83 12.16
CA TYR A 263 1.71 9.21 11.34
C TYR A 263 0.72 8.05 11.31
N LEU A 264 -0.48 8.30 11.83
CA LEU A 264 -1.59 7.35 11.84
C LEU A 264 -2.50 7.65 10.66
N LEU A 265 -2.52 6.76 9.68
CA LEU A 265 -3.46 6.78 8.56
C LEU A 265 -4.65 5.89 8.90
N LEU A 266 -5.83 6.41 8.68
CA LEU A 266 -7.09 5.69 8.87
C LEU A 266 -8.01 5.93 7.69
N SER A 267 -8.79 4.92 7.36
CA SER A 267 -9.84 5.03 6.36
C SER A 267 -11.18 5.36 7.02
N THR A 268 -11.98 6.19 6.35
CA THR A 268 -13.29 6.65 6.86
C THR A 268 -14.25 6.95 5.72
N GLY A 269 -15.53 6.98 6.01
CA GLY A 269 -16.61 7.12 5.02
C GLY A 269 -17.24 5.78 4.67
N SER A 270 -18.13 5.68 3.71
CA SER A 270 -18.74 4.40 3.31
C SER A 270 -17.86 3.65 2.33
N CYS A 271 -17.41 2.43 2.67
CA CYS A 271 -16.80 1.52 1.73
C CYS A 271 -17.87 0.64 1.02
N CYS A 272 -17.42 -0.16 0.07
CA CYS A 272 -18.13 -1.34 -0.44
C CYS A 272 -19.46 -1.06 -1.20
N ASN A 273 -19.61 0.15 -1.75
CA ASN A 273 -20.78 0.61 -2.51
C ASN A 273 -20.44 1.05 -3.94
N GLY A 274 -19.41 0.42 -4.55
CA GLY A 274 -18.94 0.78 -5.89
C GLY A 274 -18.59 2.26 -5.98
N ILE A 275 -18.86 2.89 -7.10
CA ILE A 275 -18.61 4.31 -7.34
C ILE A 275 -19.41 5.27 -6.46
N ASN A 276 -20.37 4.78 -5.69
CA ASN A 276 -21.11 5.58 -4.69
C ASN A 276 -20.41 5.60 -3.33
N SER A 277 -19.28 4.91 -3.17
CA SER A 277 -18.51 4.91 -1.94
C SER A 277 -17.89 6.28 -1.66
N THR A 278 -17.96 6.70 -0.39
CA THR A 278 -17.36 7.96 0.09
C THR A 278 -16.06 7.72 0.86
N TYR A 279 -15.55 6.50 0.82
CA TYR A 279 -14.35 6.05 1.51
C TYR A 279 -13.14 6.90 1.14
N LYS A 280 -12.33 7.26 2.11
CA LYS A 280 -11.15 8.11 1.97
C LYS A 280 -10.13 7.80 3.05
N VAL A 281 -8.87 8.15 2.83
CA VAL A 281 -7.81 8.11 3.85
C VAL A 281 -7.64 9.48 4.49
N VAL A 282 -7.55 9.48 5.82
CA VAL A 282 -7.19 10.63 6.64
C VAL A 282 -5.95 10.33 7.47
N VAL A 283 -5.22 11.36 7.89
CA VAL A 283 -4.00 11.24 8.67
C VAL A 283 -4.00 12.14 9.89
N SER A 284 -3.38 11.68 10.96
CA SER A 284 -3.01 12.40 12.16
C SER A 284 -1.61 12.02 12.60
N ARG A 285 -1.01 12.77 13.52
CA ARG A 285 0.36 12.47 14.00
C ARG A 285 0.52 12.60 15.50
N SER A 286 1.51 11.88 16.04
CA SER A 286 1.90 11.93 17.45
C SER A 286 3.42 11.84 17.60
N LYS A 287 3.96 12.31 18.74
CA LYS A 287 5.34 12.05 19.16
C LYS A 287 5.47 10.73 19.93
N ASN A 288 4.37 10.11 20.28
CA ASN A 288 4.32 8.85 21.01
C ASN A 288 3.46 7.86 20.23
N VAL A 289 3.94 6.63 20.08
CA VAL A 289 3.24 5.54 19.40
C VAL A 289 1.84 5.26 19.98
N LYS A 290 1.67 5.48 21.27
CA LYS A 290 0.39 5.34 22.02
C LYS A 290 -0.51 6.59 21.93
N GLY A 291 -0.10 7.61 21.16
CA GLY A 291 -0.86 8.85 21.00
C GLY A 291 -0.59 9.90 22.10
N PRO A 292 -1.42 10.94 22.24
CA PRO A 292 -2.59 11.21 21.37
C PRO A 292 -2.19 11.55 19.94
N TYR A 293 -2.97 11.08 18.97
CA TYR A 293 -2.82 11.42 17.56
C TYR A 293 -3.67 12.63 17.22
N LEU A 294 -3.02 13.69 16.69
CA LEU A 294 -3.65 14.97 16.41
C LEU A 294 -3.55 15.28 14.91
N ASP A 295 -4.62 15.85 14.37
CA ASP A 295 -4.59 16.43 13.03
C ASP A 295 -3.83 17.77 13.03
N SER A 296 -3.65 18.40 11.85
CA SER A 296 -2.93 19.67 11.71
C SER A 296 -3.55 20.84 12.50
N GLN A 297 -4.80 20.73 12.88
CA GLN A 297 -5.52 21.72 13.70
C GLN A 297 -5.43 21.43 15.22
N GLY A 298 -4.64 20.40 15.61
CA GLY A 298 -4.50 19.99 17.02
C GLY A 298 -5.72 19.25 17.58
N ARG A 299 -6.60 18.72 16.72
CA ARG A 299 -7.79 17.99 17.13
C ARG A 299 -7.47 16.50 17.17
N ASP A 300 -7.86 15.84 18.26
CA ASP A 300 -7.64 14.40 18.45
C ASP A 300 -8.59 13.53 17.59
N MET A 301 -8.22 12.27 17.43
CA MET A 301 -8.94 11.29 16.61
C MET A 301 -10.14 10.64 17.33
N PHE A 302 -10.48 11.09 18.55
CA PHE A 302 -11.61 10.58 19.33
C PHE A 302 -12.95 11.23 19.01
N LYS A 303 -13.07 11.82 17.81
CA LYS A 303 -14.31 12.42 17.31
C LYS A 303 -14.47 12.14 15.82
N PRO A 304 -15.73 12.19 15.29
CA PRO A 304 -15.96 11.98 13.87
C PRO A 304 -15.32 13.06 13.02
N ASN A 305 -15.01 12.69 11.77
CA ASN A 305 -14.53 13.61 10.75
C ASN A 305 -13.26 14.37 11.20
N ARG A 306 -12.34 13.67 11.86
CA ARG A 306 -11.01 14.16 12.21
C ARG A 306 -9.95 13.59 11.27
N GLY A 307 -8.76 14.16 11.36
CA GLY A 307 -7.64 13.87 10.49
C GLY A 307 -7.63 14.73 9.23
N ASP A 308 -6.43 14.99 8.74
CA ASP A 308 -6.22 15.70 7.47
C ASP A 308 -6.42 14.76 6.29
N PRO A 309 -7.02 15.19 5.18
CA PRO A 309 -7.25 14.31 4.03
C PRO A 309 -5.94 13.95 3.34
N VAL A 310 -5.73 12.64 3.13
CA VAL A 310 -4.60 12.07 2.37
C VAL A 310 -5.00 11.85 0.92
N VAL A 311 -6.07 11.09 0.71
CA VAL A 311 -6.71 10.87 -0.59
C VAL A 311 -8.23 10.84 -0.40
N VAL A 312 -8.95 11.54 -1.26
CA VAL A 312 -10.41 11.66 -1.20
C VAL A 312 -11.05 11.19 -2.50
N PRO A 313 -12.32 10.73 -2.46
CA PRO A 313 -13.06 10.33 -3.65
C PRO A 313 -13.11 11.45 -4.69
N SER A 314 -12.94 11.08 -5.95
CA SER A 314 -13.02 12.02 -7.08
C SER A 314 -13.56 11.31 -8.31
N LEU A 315 -14.56 11.92 -8.96
CA LEU A 315 -15.09 11.40 -10.24
C LEU A 315 -14.07 11.48 -11.39
N SER A 316 -13.07 12.35 -11.28
CA SER A 316 -11.97 12.42 -12.24
C SER A 316 -10.82 11.47 -11.94
N GLY A 317 -10.74 10.91 -10.74
CA GLY A 317 -9.73 9.97 -10.27
C GLY A 317 -10.37 8.62 -9.94
N ALA A 318 -10.53 8.35 -8.65
CA ALA A 318 -11.20 7.16 -8.14
C ALA A 318 -12.22 7.51 -7.08
N MET A 319 -13.26 6.71 -6.96
CA MET A 319 -14.22 6.77 -5.86
C MET A 319 -13.83 5.74 -4.80
N GLY A 320 -14.23 5.99 -3.54
CA GLY A 320 -14.04 5.02 -2.46
C GLY A 320 -12.58 4.62 -2.24
N THR A 321 -11.68 5.61 -2.24
CA THR A 321 -10.23 5.43 -2.06
C THR A 321 -9.88 5.18 -0.61
N GLY A 322 -9.26 4.03 -0.28
CA GLY A 322 -8.94 3.75 1.12
C GLY A 322 -8.16 2.46 1.34
N HIS A 323 -7.99 2.13 2.61
CA HIS A 323 -7.27 0.97 3.11
C HIS A 323 -5.89 0.86 2.48
N CYS A 324 -4.96 1.64 2.99
CA CYS A 324 -3.66 1.86 2.36
C CYS A 324 -2.52 1.17 3.10
N ALA A 325 -1.44 0.93 2.34
CA ALA A 325 -0.12 0.62 2.87
C ALA A 325 0.90 1.63 2.31
N VAL A 326 1.91 1.97 3.09
CA VAL A 326 2.97 2.89 2.71
C VAL A 326 4.31 2.17 2.70
N ILE A 327 5.12 2.43 1.69
CA ILE A 327 6.45 1.85 1.53
C ILE A 327 7.40 2.87 0.90
N ASN A 328 8.70 2.75 1.18
CA ASN A 328 9.72 3.60 0.57
C ASN A 328 10.25 2.99 -0.72
N ASP A 329 10.60 3.86 -1.67
CA ASP A 329 11.45 3.51 -2.80
C ASP A 329 12.95 3.62 -2.42
N ASP A 330 13.88 3.40 -3.36
CA ASP A 330 15.31 3.44 -3.12
C ASP A 330 15.89 4.87 -2.91
N ASN A 331 15.06 5.90 -3.05
CA ASN A 331 15.38 7.30 -2.72
C ASN A 331 14.65 7.80 -1.47
N ASP A 332 14.13 6.90 -0.64
CA ASP A 332 13.34 7.22 0.56
C ASP A 332 12.07 8.05 0.30
N ASN A 333 11.59 8.07 -0.95
CA ASN A 333 10.27 8.61 -1.23
C ASN A 333 9.20 7.65 -0.72
N LEU A 334 8.17 8.20 -0.09
CA LEU A 334 7.03 7.44 0.39
C LEU A 334 6.04 7.19 -0.75
N TRP A 335 5.64 5.94 -0.91
CA TRP A 335 4.63 5.51 -1.87
C TRP A 335 3.47 4.84 -1.15
N MET A 336 2.25 5.17 -1.55
CA MET A 336 1.03 4.62 -0.97
C MET A 336 0.33 3.72 -1.99
N LEU A 337 0.15 2.44 -1.63
CA LEU A 337 -0.75 1.52 -2.29
C LEU A 337 -2.08 1.55 -1.56
N TYR A 338 -3.18 1.61 -2.29
CA TYR A 338 -4.52 1.65 -1.73
C TYR A 338 -5.54 1.15 -2.75
N HIS A 339 -6.74 0.86 -2.32
CA HIS A 339 -7.79 0.51 -3.28
C HIS A 339 -8.69 1.70 -3.61
N GLY A 340 -9.37 1.60 -4.73
CA GLY A 340 -10.42 2.52 -5.16
C GLY A 340 -11.28 1.92 -6.27
N TYR A 341 -12.39 2.56 -6.58
CA TYR A 341 -13.26 2.19 -7.70
C TYR A 341 -12.93 3.06 -8.91
N ASN A 342 -12.51 2.42 -10.01
CA ASN A 342 -12.22 3.13 -11.25
C ASN A 342 -13.53 3.55 -11.94
N THR A 343 -13.81 4.85 -11.97
CA THR A 343 -15.02 5.41 -12.57
C THR A 343 -15.12 5.22 -14.08
N LYS A 344 -13.99 4.92 -14.74
CA LYS A 344 -13.87 4.66 -16.18
C LYS A 344 -13.60 3.19 -16.50
N GLY A 345 -13.47 2.34 -15.47
CA GLY A 345 -13.21 0.90 -15.61
C GLY A 345 -14.38 0.12 -16.20
N LYS A 346 -14.09 -1.08 -16.67
CA LYS A 346 -15.14 -2.01 -17.16
C LYS A 346 -16.07 -2.47 -16.04
N ASN A 347 -15.54 -2.59 -14.82
CA ASN A 347 -16.26 -3.06 -13.63
C ASN A 347 -16.21 -1.99 -12.52
N PRO A 348 -17.05 -0.97 -12.57
CA PRO A 348 -17.03 0.14 -11.62
C PRO A 348 -17.47 -0.28 -10.20
N SER A 349 -17.87 -1.52 -10.01
CA SER A 349 -18.19 -2.12 -8.71
C SER A 349 -16.98 -2.83 -8.07
N TYR A 350 -15.86 -2.97 -8.79
CA TYR A 350 -14.66 -3.63 -8.29
C TYR A 350 -13.68 -2.62 -7.69
N ARG A 351 -13.19 -2.92 -6.50
CA ARG A 351 -12.03 -2.22 -5.93
C ARG A 351 -10.79 -2.68 -6.68
N VAL A 352 -10.00 -1.73 -7.17
CA VAL A 352 -8.76 -1.99 -7.92
C VAL A 352 -7.59 -1.24 -7.28
N LEU A 353 -6.37 -1.67 -7.60
CA LEU A 353 -5.16 -1.13 -7.01
C LEU A 353 -4.80 0.23 -7.58
N TYR A 354 -4.46 1.15 -6.70
CA TYR A 354 -3.87 2.47 -6.99
C TYR A 354 -2.51 2.58 -6.32
N LEU A 355 -1.62 3.32 -6.95
CA LEU A 355 -0.29 3.68 -6.46
C LEU A 355 -0.09 5.18 -6.64
N ASP A 356 0.20 5.92 -5.59
CA ASP A 356 0.57 7.34 -5.67
C ASP A 356 1.66 7.68 -4.67
N GLN A 357 2.52 8.64 -5.02
CA GLN A 357 3.54 9.15 -4.13
C GLN A 357 2.89 9.95 -3.00
N LEU A 358 3.33 9.73 -1.75
CA LEU A 358 3.00 10.59 -0.61
C LEU A 358 3.99 11.75 -0.55
N ILE A 359 3.47 12.95 -0.64
CA ILE A 359 4.19 14.20 -0.40
C ILE A 359 3.70 14.86 0.88
N PHE A 360 4.49 15.77 1.44
CA PHE A 360 4.04 16.56 2.59
C PHE A 360 3.42 17.87 2.11
N ASP A 361 2.17 18.09 2.48
CA ASP A 361 1.41 19.31 2.17
C ASP A 361 2.07 20.54 2.81
N ASN A 362 2.30 21.57 2.03
CA ASN A 362 3.06 22.77 2.47
C ASN A 362 2.37 23.58 3.58
N GLU A 363 1.05 23.50 3.70
CA GLU A 363 0.28 24.27 4.68
C GLU A 363 0.14 23.50 6.00
N THR A 364 -0.15 22.22 5.91
CA THR A 364 -0.45 21.37 7.08
C THR A 364 0.76 20.58 7.58
N ASN A 365 1.77 20.40 6.73
CA ASN A 365 2.91 19.49 6.95
C ASN A 365 2.42 18.07 7.32
N MET A 366 1.36 17.62 6.67
CA MET A 366 0.80 16.27 6.76
C MET A 366 0.98 15.54 5.42
N PRO A 367 1.22 14.22 5.42
CA PRO A 367 1.37 13.47 4.17
C PRO A 367 0.05 13.39 3.41
N CYS A 368 0.11 13.56 2.10
CA CYS A 368 -1.03 13.39 1.20
C CYS A 368 -0.54 13.00 -0.20
N VAL A 369 -1.43 12.47 -1.03
CA VAL A 369 -1.17 12.35 -2.47
C VAL A 369 -1.34 13.71 -3.13
N GLU A 370 -0.76 13.88 -4.31
CA GLU A 370 -0.87 15.12 -5.07
C GLU A 370 -2.34 15.56 -5.25
N ASN A 371 -2.63 16.81 -4.94
CA ASN A 371 -4.00 17.37 -4.96
C ASN A 371 -5.02 16.59 -4.10
N LYS A 372 -4.57 15.69 -3.23
CA LYS A 372 -5.41 14.82 -2.36
C LYS A 372 -6.41 13.98 -3.17
N LYS A 373 -6.06 13.60 -4.39
CA LYS A 373 -6.89 12.79 -5.30
C LYS A 373 -6.05 11.72 -5.96
N ALA A 374 -6.63 10.54 -6.17
CA ALA A 374 -6.00 9.49 -6.95
C ALA A 374 -5.64 10.00 -8.35
N SER A 375 -4.42 9.73 -8.80
CA SER A 375 -4.08 9.88 -10.21
C SER A 375 -4.88 8.86 -11.04
N ASN A 376 -5.23 9.18 -12.28
CA ASN A 376 -6.02 8.28 -13.12
C ASN A 376 -5.73 8.50 -14.60
N GLU A 377 -5.33 7.41 -15.29
CA GLU A 377 -5.03 7.39 -16.74
C GLU A 377 -3.90 8.35 -17.20
N GLU A 378 -3.31 9.09 -16.32
CA GLU A 378 -2.17 9.96 -16.54
C GLU A 378 -0.88 9.17 -16.38
N ILE A 379 0.08 9.34 -17.29
CA ILE A 379 1.40 8.74 -17.15
C ILE A 379 2.21 9.60 -16.19
N LYS A 380 2.70 8.98 -15.12
CA LYS A 380 3.52 9.60 -14.07
C LYS A 380 4.83 8.86 -13.90
N ASP A 381 5.82 9.57 -13.38
CA ASP A 381 7.05 8.94 -12.91
C ASP A 381 6.70 8.10 -11.66
N GLY A 382 7.16 6.87 -11.67
CA GLY A 382 6.92 5.88 -10.62
C GLY A 382 8.04 5.84 -9.59
N PRO A 383 7.99 4.85 -8.68
CA PRO A 383 9.00 4.65 -7.67
C PRO A 383 10.41 4.56 -8.25
N TYR A 384 11.36 5.20 -7.61
CA TYR A 384 12.77 5.06 -7.98
C TYR A 384 13.30 3.70 -7.50
N ILE A 385 13.76 2.88 -8.44
CA ILE A 385 14.30 1.55 -8.17
C ILE A 385 15.71 1.47 -8.74
N LYS A 386 16.69 1.41 -7.85
CA LYS A 386 18.11 1.46 -8.23
C LYS A 386 18.54 0.34 -9.18
N SER A 387 18.02 -0.87 -9.00
CA SER A 387 18.34 -2.02 -9.86
C SER A 387 17.81 -1.90 -11.29
N LEU A 388 17.00 -0.89 -11.60
CA LEU A 388 16.50 -0.64 -12.94
C LEU A 388 17.38 0.40 -13.68
N GLU A 389 18.41 0.96 -13.04
CA GLU A 389 19.39 1.88 -13.67
C GLU A 389 20.60 1.14 -14.27
N GLU A 390 20.79 -0.15 -13.95
CA GLU A 390 21.85 -1.01 -14.47
C GLU A 390 21.40 -1.74 -15.76
#